data_c5db73dc64610778cd475e4636d99cce
#
_entry.id   c5db73dc64610778cd475e4636d99cce
#
_cell.length_a   1.000
_cell.length_b   1.000
_cell.length_c   1.000
_cell.angle_alpha   90.00
_cell.angle_beta   90.00
_cell.angle_gamma   90.00
#
_symmetry.space_group_name_H-M   'P 1'
#
loop_
_entity.id
_entity.type
_entity.pdbx_description
1 polymer ?
#
loop_
_entity_poly.entity_id
_entity_poly.type
_entity_poly.pdbx_seq_one_letter_code
_entity_poly.pdbx_strand_id
1 'polypeptide(L)'
;VIDTHLLALQLMAAQGALGAFDTLYHHEGTEALPRRGTAGRELAIHATRSSIYCALFIGLSSWAWHGAWAWVLLVVFGVEIVLTLWDFVVEDGSRLLPPTERVTHTVLAINAGAFIALLAMSATGWAAQPTAMVWQPQGWLGAFLALCGVGVGLSGLRDAFAARALFRRSAQEHVRAVEAPVRFGSRPQRVLVTGGTGFIGQLLVRHLVADGHAVTVWTRDARSAAWGFGGVVRCVQSLDRIPAADDVDVVVNLAGARILGMRWSERRRAQLLQSREGLTQQLVAWIAARPRKPWLLLSGSAIGYYGVQPQGDASELAEDAPPQAVFMSQLCQRWEQAARSAVAHGVHVACMRFGFVLGHQGSLPQLLLPISLGMGGRLGSGRQWLSWVHVHDLIRAMAHVWTETEKAASPAAAQAFNFTAPGALRQEDFTRIAASVLHRPCWMPTPAAPVRLLLGEQADLLLEGQRVVPARLLQSGFRFMFPDARSALTDLCRPR
;
A
#
# COMPACT_ATOMS: atom_id res chain seq x y z
N VAL A 1 -3.96 -52.26 6.56
CA VAL A 1 -4.80 -51.17 7.14
C VAL A 1 -3.99 -49.89 7.03
N ILE A 2 -4.54 -48.90 6.37
CA ILE A 2 -3.89 -47.57 6.25
C ILE A 2 -3.93 -46.94 7.66
N ASP A 3 -2.76 -46.52 8.14
CA ASP A 3 -2.68 -45.73 9.38
C ASP A 3 -3.20 -44.33 9.13
N THR A 4 -4.45 -44.08 9.51
CA THR A 4 -5.15 -42.79 9.30
C THR A 4 -4.50 -41.64 10.07
N HIS A 5 -3.91 -41.92 11.24
CA HIS A 5 -3.19 -40.94 12.03
C HIS A 5 -1.90 -40.49 11.33
N LEU A 6 -1.10 -41.45 10.86
CA LEU A 6 0.14 -41.16 10.11
C LEU A 6 -0.16 -40.39 8.83
N LEU A 7 -1.21 -40.79 8.09
CA LEU A 7 -1.62 -40.08 6.87
C LEU A 7 -2.04 -38.64 7.18
N ALA A 8 -2.77 -38.43 8.26
CA ALA A 8 -3.15 -37.07 8.69
C ALA A 8 -1.93 -36.19 9.00
N LEU A 9 -0.92 -36.74 9.69
CA LEU A 9 0.32 -35.99 9.98
C LEU A 9 1.13 -35.69 8.71
N GLN A 10 1.11 -36.59 7.71
CA GLN A 10 1.74 -36.28 6.40
C GLN A 10 1.01 -35.15 5.66
N LEU A 11 -0.32 -35.11 5.68
CA LEU A 11 -1.11 -34.03 5.13
C LEU A 11 -0.87 -32.72 5.90
N MET A 12 -0.71 -32.77 7.22
CA MET A 12 -0.31 -31.61 8.02
C MET A 12 1.08 -31.13 7.62
N ALA A 13 2.04 -32.01 7.34
CA ALA A 13 3.36 -31.59 6.86
C ALA A 13 3.26 -30.86 5.50
N ALA A 14 2.43 -31.37 4.60
CA ALA A 14 2.12 -30.68 3.34
C ALA A 14 1.47 -29.31 3.58
N GLN A 15 0.54 -29.22 4.54
CA GLN A 15 -0.07 -27.95 4.96
C GLN A 15 0.98 -26.95 5.43
N GLY A 16 1.93 -27.37 6.25
CA GLY A 16 3.00 -26.51 6.73
C GLY A 16 3.89 -25.98 5.62
N ALA A 17 4.27 -26.83 4.66
CA ALA A 17 5.07 -26.44 3.51
C ALA A 17 4.33 -25.47 2.57
N LEU A 18 3.07 -25.77 2.24
CA LEU A 18 2.22 -24.91 1.41
C LEU A 18 1.91 -23.58 2.08
N GLY A 19 1.63 -23.57 3.38
CA GLY A 19 1.39 -22.36 4.15
C GLY A 19 2.64 -21.46 4.24
N ALA A 20 3.82 -22.04 4.37
CA ALA A 20 5.08 -21.30 4.30
C ALA A 20 5.28 -20.66 2.92
N PHE A 21 5.00 -21.40 1.84
CA PHE A 21 5.03 -20.84 0.48
C PHE A 21 4.05 -19.69 0.32
N ASP A 22 2.82 -19.85 0.75
CA ASP A 22 1.77 -18.82 0.67
C ASP A 22 2.18 -17.53 1.40
N THR A 23 2.65 -17.67 2.63
CA THR A 23 3.11 -16.55 3.44
C THR A 23 4.28 -15.81 2.78
N LEU A 24 5.31 -16.52 2.31
CA LEU A 24 6.50 -15.90 1.76
C LEU A 24 6.27 -15.32 0.36
N TYR A 25 5.53 -16.02 -0.49
CA TYR A 25 5.33 -15.62 -1.88
C TYR A 25 4.17 -14.63 -2.04
N HIS A 26 2.98 -14.94 -1.49
CA HIS A 26 1.81 -14.08 -1.66
C HIS A 26 1.79 -12.95 -0.62
N HIS A 27 1.81 -13.25 0.67
CA HIS A 27 1.61 -12.23 1.71
C HIS A 27 2.77 -11.24 1.81
N GLU A 28 4.02 -11.70 1.69
CA GLU A 28 5.20 -10.82 1.75
C GLU A 28 5.64 -10.31 0.38
N GLY A 29 5.71 -11.21 -0.61
CA GLY A 29 6.33 -10.92 -1.89
C GLY A 29 5.42 -10.13 -2.82
N THR A 30 4.23 -10.63 -3.12
CA THR A 30 3.36 -10.04 -4.14
C THR A 30 2.36 -9.03 -3.59
N GLU A 31 1.74 -9.30 -2.43
CA GLU A 31 0.68 -8.48 -1.85
C GLU A 31 1.15 -7.54 -0.75
N ALA A 32 2.26 -7.85 -0.09
CA ALA A 32 2.85 -7.07 1.00
C ALA A 32 1.81 -6.69 2.08
N LEU A 33 1.00 -7.67 2.52
CA LEU A 33 -0.14 -7.49 3.43
C LEU A 33 0.20 -6.69 4.71
N PRO A 34 1.35 -6.91 5.39
CA PRO A 34 1.70 -6.14 6.58
C PRO A 34 1.85 -4.63 6.36
N ARG A 35 1.92 -4.21 5.08
CA ARG A 35 2.08 -2.81 4.68
C ARG A 35 0.83 -2.23 4.03
N ARG A 36 -0.21 -3.04 3.84
CA ARG A 36 -1.45 -2.65 3.18
C ARG A 36 -2.44 -2.10 4.20
N GLY A 37 -2.77 -0.83 4.13
CA GLY A 37 -3.62 -0.15 5.13
C GLY A 37 -5.00 -0.79 5.36
N THR A 38 -5.54 -1.51 4.37
CA THR A 38 -6.83 -2.21 4.46
C THR A 38 -6.73 -3.63 5.03
N ALA A 39 -5.53 -4.20 5.16
CA ALA A 39 -5.32 -5.60 5.53
C ALA A 39 -5.36 -5.88 7.04
N GLY A 40 -5.69 -4.89 7.89
CA GLY A 40 -5.63 -5.07 9.35
C GLY A 40 -6.52 -6.19 9.89
N ARG A 41 -7.73 -6.37 9.35
CA ARG A 41 -8.65 -7.45 9.76
C ARG A 41 -8.18 -8.82 9.27
N GLU A 42 -7.75 -8.90 8.01
CA GLU A 42 -7.18 -10.09 7.39
C GLU A 42 -5.96 -10.59 8.21
N LEU A 43 -5.01 -9.72 8.50
CA LEU A 43 -3.85 -10.04 9.33
C LEU A 43 -4.22 -10.47 10.77
N ALA A 44 -5.27 -9.91 11.35
CA ALA A 44 -5.75 -10.34 12.67
C ALA A 44 -6.32 -11.77 12.64
N ILE A 45 -7.05 -12.13 11.59
CA ILE A 45 -7.55 -13.50 11.38
C ILE A 45 -6.36 -14.44 11.15
N HIS A 46 -5.43 -14.08 10.28
CA HIS A 46 -4.21 -14.87 10.03
C HIS A 46 -3.41 -15.11 11.30
N ALA A 47 -3.22 -14.08 12.15
CA ALA A 47 -2.54 -14.24 13.44
C ALA A 47 -3.26 -15.22 14.36
N THR A 48 -4.59 -15.19 14.40
CA THR A 48 -5.39 -16.11 15.21
C THR A 48 -5.28 -17.54 14.69
N ARG A 49 -5.45 -17.75 13.39
CA ARG A 49 -5.30 -19.07 12.74
C ARG A 49 -3.88 -19.62 12.91
N SER A 50 -2.85 -18.78 12.74
CA SER A 50 -1.45 -19.17 12.95
C SER A 50 -1.19 -19.63 14.38
N SER A 51 -1.85 -19.04 15.39
CA SER A 51 -1.76 -19.48 16.77
C SER A 51 -2.37 -20.86 16.98
N ILE A 52 -3.51 -21.12 16.32
CA ILE A 52 -4.17 -22.45 16.33
C ILE A 52 -3.27 -23.48 15.64
N TYR A 53 -2.75 -23.19 14.44
CA TYR A 53 -1.85 -24.10 13.74
C TYR A 53 -0.54 -24.34 14.51
N CYS A 54 0.01 -23.33 15.18
CA CYS A 54 1.17 -23.52 16.06
C CYS A 54 0.87 -24.57 17.14
N ALA A 55 -0.25 -24.44 17.84
CA ALA A 55 -0.68 -25.38 18.87
C ALA A 55 -0.93 -26.78 18.30
N LEU A 56 -1.59 -26.88 17.15
CA LEU A 56 -1.87 -28.16 16.48
C LEU A 56 -0.59 -28.85 16.00
N PHE A 57 0.29 -28.13 15.31
CA PHE A 57 1.54 -28.70 14.80
C PHE A 57 2.45 -29.18 15.93
N ILE A 58 2.65 -28.38 16.98
CA ILE A 58 3.45 -28.74 18.12
C ILE A 58 2.75 -29.85 18.92
N GLY A 59 1.45 -29.72 19.19
CA GLY A 59 0.69 -30.64 19.99
C GLY A 59 0.57 -32.05 19.37
N LEU A 60 0.37 -32.14 18.06
CA LEU A 60 0.23 -33.42 17.35
C LEU A 60 1.56 -33.99 16.85
N SER A 61 2.65 -33.22 16.93
CA SER A 61 3.99 -33.70 16.52
C SER A 61 4.48 -34.89 17.34
N SER A 62 4.09 -34.95 18.60
CA SER A 62 4.64 -35.91 19.57
C SER A 62 3.67 -36.34 20.64
N TRP A 63 2.40 -35.94 20.60
CA TRP A 63 1.39 -36.35 21.59
C TRP A 63 0.10 -36.81 20.94
N ALA A 64 -0.45 -37.92 21.50
CA ALA A 64 -1.84 -38.31 21.26
C ALA A 64 -2.74 -37.65 22.34
N TRP A 65 -3.89 -37.16 21.94
CA TRP A 65 -4.79 -36.33 22.74
C TRP A 65 -5.97 -37.17 23.25
N HIS A 66 -5.80 -37.84 24.39
CA HIS A 66 -6.76 -38.81 24.91
C HIS A 66 -7.83 -38.18 25.81
N GLY A 67 -9.00 -38.80 25.88
CA GLY A 67 -10.12 -38.46 26.75
C GLY A 67 -10.66 -37.06 26.43
N ALA A 68 -10.73 -36.19 27.41
CA ALA A 68 -11.22 -34.82 27.26
C ALA A 68 -10.40 -33.99 26.25
N TRP A 69 -9.11 -34.29 26.08
CA TRP A 69 -8.26 -33.58 25.08
C TRP A 69 -8.70 -33.89 23.63
N ALA A 70 -9.25 -35.07 23.34
CA ALA A 70 -9.82 -35.36 22.03
C ALA A 70 -11.00 -34.45 21.70
N TRP A 71 -11.83 -34.12 22.67
CA TRP A 71 -12.92 -33.17 22.49
C TRP A 71 -12.43 -31.75 22.30
N VAL A 72 -11.38 -31.32 23.04
CA VAL A 72 -10.72 -30.04 22.81
C VAL A 72 -10.20 -29.94 21.39
N LEU A 73 -9.57 -30.99 20.87
CA LEU A 73 -9.07 -31.04 19.50
C LEU A 73 -10.22 -30.85 18.47
N LEU A 74 -11.34 -31.54 18.66
CA LEU A 74 -12.51 -31.40 17.78
C LEU A 74 -13.11 -29.98 17.81
N VAL A 75 -13.16 -29.35 18.98
CA VAL A 75 -13.60 -27.95 19.11
C VAL A 75 -12.64 -27.02 18.39
N VAL A 76 -11.33 -27.21 18.55
CA VAL A 76 -10.31 -26.41 17.86
C VAL A 76 -10.45 -26.53 16.33
N PHE A 77 -10.72 -27.74 15.80
CA PHE A 77 -11.00 -27.91 14.38
C PHE A 77 -12.27 -27.18 13.94
N GLY A 78 -13.33 -27.23 14.73
CA GLY A 78 -14.54 -26.47 14.44
C GLY A 78 -14.29 -24.95 14.35
N VAL A 79 -13.52 -24.42 15.29
CA VAL A 79 -13.10 -23.01 15.29
C VAL A 79 -12.26 -22.67 14.05
N GLU A 80 -11.29 -23.55 13.71
CA GLU A 80 -10.44 -23.33 12.52
C GLU A 80 -11.24 -23.32 11.22
N ILE A 81 -12.22 -24.22 11.06
CA ILE A 81 -13.11 -24.24 9.90
C ILE A 81 -13.89 -22.90 9.80
N VAL A 82 -14.45 -22.44 10.91
CA VAL A 82 -15.18 -21.17 10.93
C VAL A 82 -14.28 -19.99 10.59
N LEU A 83 -13.07 -19.95 11.14
CA LEU A 83 -12.09 -18.89 10.84
C LEU A 83 -11.63 -18.94 9.39
N THR A 84 -11.43 -20.13 8.80
CA THR A 84 -11.10 -20.28 7.38
C THR A 84 -12.20 -19.73 6.48
N LEU A 85 -13.46 -20.04 6.76
CA LEU A 85 -14.59 -19.51 6.00
C LEU A 85 -14.74 -17.98 6.17
N TRP A 86 -14.50 -17.50 7.38
CA TRP A 86 -14.52 -16.06 7.64
C TRP A 86 -13.39 -15.32 6.91
N ASP A 87 -12.21 -15.92 6.85
CA ASP A 87 -11.06 -15.38 6.14
C ASP A 87 -11.37 -15.16 4.66
N PHE A 88 -11.95 -16.14 3.98
CA PHE A 88 -12.41 -16.00 2.60
C PHE A 88 -13.40 -14.84 2.40
N VAL A 89 -14.32 -14.64 3.34
CA VAL A 89 -15.28 -13.53 3.28
C VAL A 89 -14.59 -12.18 3.45
N VAL A 90 -13.62 -12.09 4.37
CA VAL A 90 -12.86 -10.85 4.62
C VAL A 90 -11.92 -10.55 3.46
N GLU A 91 -11.24 -11.55 2.91
CA GLU A 91 -10.37 -11.42 1.73
C GLU A 91 -11.15 -10.92 0.52
N ASP A 92 -12.30 -11.55 0.19
CA ASP A 92 -13.14 -11.15 -0.94
C ASP A 92 -13.70 -9.71 -0.78
N GLY A 93 -13.92 -9.27 0.45
CA GLY A 93 -14.31 -7.90 0.77
C GLY A 93 -13.16 -6.89 0.77
N SER A 94 -11.91 -7.32 1.03
CA SER A 94 -10.76 -6.42 1.21
C SER A 94 -9.96 -6.17 -0.06
N ARG A 95 -9.88 -7.14 -0.96
CA ARG A 95 -9.05 -7.10 -2.18
C ARG A 95 -9.45 -8.15 -3.21
N LEU A 96 -9.03 -7.92 -4.45
CA LEU A 96 -9.11 -8.95 -5.49
C LEU A 96 -7.90 -9.89 -5.35
N LEU A 97 -8.18 -11.15 -5.03
CA LEU A 97 -7.13 -12.18 -4.91
C LEU A 97 -6.52 -12.49 -6.30
N PRO A 98 -5.18 -12.50 -6.42
CA PRO A 98 -4.52 -13.03 -7.60
C PRO A 98 -4.93 -14.48 -7.89
N PRO A 99 -5.00 -14.91 -9.17
CA PRO A 99 -5.40 -16.27 -9.51
C PRO A 99 -4.55 -17.35 -8.83
N THR A 100 -3.24 -17.12 -8.70
CA THR A 100 -2.30 -18.05 -8.05
C THR A 100 -2.59 -18.19 -6.56
N GLU A 101 -2.84 -17.09 -5.86
CA GLU A 101 -3.17 -17.08 -4.43
C GLU A 101 -4.51 -17.79 -4.17
N ARG A 102 -5.52 -17.56 -5.02
CA ARG A 102 -6.80 -18.25 -4.94
C ARG A 102 -6.66 -19.78 -5.09
N VAL A 103 -5.82 -20.23 -6.03
CA VAL A 103 -5.51 -21.66 -6.19
C VAL A 103 -4.82 -22.20 -4.94
N THR A 104 -3.81 -21.50 -4.42
CA THR A 104 -3.08 -21.92 -3.20
C THR A 104 -4.03 -22.03 -2.00
N HIS A 105 -4.88 -21.03 -1.76
CA HIS A 105 -5.87 -21.06 -0.68
C HIS A 105 -6.89 -22.20 -0.84
N THR A 106 -7.32 -22.49 -2.07
CA THR A 106 -8.21 -23.63 -2.34
C THR A 106 -7.52 -24.96 -2.01
N VAL A 107 -6.27 -25.14 -2.43
CA VAL A 107 -5.49 -26.37 -2.12
C VAL A 107 -5.28 -26.51 -0.62
N LEU A 108 -4.92 -25.40 0.07
CA LEU A 108 -4.78 -25.39 1.53
C LEU A 108 -6.08 -25.78 2.24
N ALA A 109 -7.23 -25.27 1.80
CA ALA A 109 -8.53 -25.57 2.40
C ALA A 109 -8.92 -27.04 2.20
N ILE A 110 -8.71 -27.60 0.99
CA ILE A 110 -8.96 -29.02 0.70
C ILE A 110 -8.07 -29.93 1.57
N ASN A 111 -6.78 -29.60 1.64
CA ASN A 111 -5.81 -30.36 2.43
C ASN A 111 -6.13 -30.29 3.93
N ALA A 112 -6.51 -29.10 4.43
CA ALA A 112 -6.95 -28.93 5.81
C ALA A 112 -8.19 -29.76 6.13
N GLY A 113 -9.20 -29.75 5.28
CA GLY A 113 -10.40 -30.58 5.43
C GLY A 113 -10.06 -32.07 5.48
N ALA A 114 -9.12 -32.51 4.64
CA ALA A 114 -8.70 -33.93 4.60
C ALA A 114 -8.01 -34.37 5.90
N PHE A 115 -7.00 -33.62 6.39
CA PHE A 115 -6.33 -34.04 7.64
C PHE A 115 -7.23 -33.87 8.87
N ILE A 116 -8.11 -32.85 8.90
CA ILE A 116 -9.11 -32.69 9.98
C ILE A 116 -10.05 -33.90 10.03
N ALA A 117 -10.57 -34.35 8.88
CA ALA A 117 -11.42 -35.53 8.83
C ALA A 117 -10.72 -36.81 9.35
N LEU A 118 -9.46 -37.03 8.94
CA LEU A 118 -8.67 -38.18 9.40
C LEU A 118 -8.37 -38.10 10.90
N LEU A 119 -8.03 -36.92 11.42
CA LEU A 119 -7.80 -36.76 12.87
C LEU A 119 -9.09 -36.85 13.67
N ALA A 120 -10.22 -36.40 13.14
CA ALA A 120 -11.52 -36.59 13.79
C ALA A 120 -11.88 -38.06 13.90
N MET A 121 -11.55 -38.89 12.90
CA MET A 121 -11.68 -40.36 12.98
C MET A 121 -10.76 -40.94 14.07
N SER A 122 -9.53 -40.47 14.19
CA SER A 122 -8.61 -40.90 15.24
C SER A 122 -9.07 -40.46 16.63
N ALA A 123 -9.62 -39.22 16.72
CA ALA A 123 -10.12 -38.64 17.96
C ALA A 123 -11.28 -39.44 18.57
N THR A 124 -12.11 -40.17 17.79
CA THR A 124 -13.16 -41.05 18.33
C THR A 124 -12.58 -42.19 19.17
N GLY A 125 -11.48 -42.78 18.72
CA GLY A 125 -10.75 -43.78 19.49
C GLY A 125 -10.03 -43.19 20.71
N TRP A 126 -9.48 -41.99 20.60
CA TRP A 126 -8.80 -41.28 21.68
C TRP A 126 -9.78 -40.84 22.78
N ALA A 127 -10.98 -40.43 22.42
CA ALA A 127 -12.01 -39.99 23.38
C ALA A 127 -12.45 -41.10 24.34
N ALA A 128 -12.33 -42.37 23.94
CA ALA A 128 -12.64 -43.54 24.78
C ALA A 128 -11.50 -43.85 25.78
N GLN A 129 -10.35 -43.22 25.68
CA GLN A 129 -9.21 -43.45 26.58
C GLN A 129 -9.28 -42.52 27.82
N PRO A 130 -8.56 -42.86 28.91
CA PRO A 130 -8.42 -41.95 30.05
C PRO A 130 -7.81 -40.62 29.61
N THR A 131 -8.30 -39.49 30.20
CA THR A 131 -7.84 -38.15 29.85
C THR A 131 -6.35 -37.98 30.14
N ALA A 132 -5.54 -37.88 29.08
CA ALA A 132 -4.10 -37.70 29.15
C ALA A 132 -3.56 -37.16 27.82
N MET A 133 -2.45 -36.42 27.90
CA MET A 133 -1.57 -36.14 26.73
C MET A 133 -0.48 -37.22 26.72
N VAL A 134 -0.60 -38.18 25.78
CA VAL A 134 0.29 -39.35 25.74
C VAL A 134 1.43 -39.07 24.77
N TRP A 135 2.67 -39.18 25.26
CA TRP A 135 3.87 -39.00 24.45
C TRP A 135 3.99 -40.10 23.39
N GLN A 136 3.93 -39.70 22.13
CA GLN A 136 3.99 -40.59 20.98
C GLN A 136 4.81 -39.96 19.86
N PRO A 137 6.15 -39.99 19.96
CA PRO A 137 7.02 -39.31 19.03
C PRO A 137 6.92 -39.89 17.63
N GLN A 138 6.82 -39.03 16.62
CA GLN A 138 6.67 -39.39 15.21
C GLN A 138 7.99 -39.30 14.42
N GLY A 139 9.13 -39.39 15.09
CA GLY A 139 10.45 -39.35 14.47
C GLY A 139 10.69 -38.03 13.68
N TRP A 140 11.24 -38.17 12.49
CA TRP A 140 11.51 -36.99 11.62
C TRP A 140 10.26 -36.22 11.21
N LEU A 141 9.14 -36.91 11.04
CA LEU A 141 7.86 -36.24 10.72
C LEU A 141 7.43 -35.32 11.88
N GLY A 142 7.53 -35.83 13.13
CA GLY A 142 7.23 -35.01 14.31
C GLY A 142 8.17 -33.81 14.44
N ALA A 143 9.47 -34.02 14.20
CA ALA A 143 10.44 -32.89 14.22
C ALA A 143 10.11 -31.83 13.15
N PHE A 144 9.74 -32.25 11.94
CA PHE A 144 9.33 -31.33 10.88
C PHE A 144 8.04 -30.58 11.24
N LEU A 145 7.03 -31.26 11.79
CA LEU A 145 5.79 -30.63 12.26
C LEU A 145 6.06 -29.61 13.37
N ALA A 146 6.93 -29.95 14.34
CA ALA A 146 7.31 -29.01 15.40
C ALA A 146 7.99 -27.76 14.82
N LEU A 147 8.88 -27.92 13.83
CA LEU A 147 9.50 -26.82 13.10
C LEU A 147 8.46 -25.95 12.39
N CYS A 148 7.51 -26.57 11.68
CA CYS A 148 6.38 -25.85 11.06
C CYS A 148 5.57 -25.09 12.11
N GLY A 149 5.30 -25.71 13.28
CA GLY A 149 4.60 -25.08 14.40
C GLY A 149 5.30 -23.81 14.90
N VAL A 150 6.61 -23.87 15.11
CA VAL A 150 7.40 -22.69 15.48
C VAL A 150 7.37 -21.63 14.38
N GLY A 151 7.57 -22.02 13.14
CA GLY A 151 7.58 -21.09 12.00
C GLY A 151 6.25 -20.34 11.83
N VAL A 152 5.11 -21.08 11.88
CA VAL A 152 3.79 -20.47 11.76
C VAL A 152 3.45 -19.62 12.98
N GLY A 153 3.90 -19.99 14.18
CA GLY A 153 3.74 -19.20 15.40
C GLY A 153 4.47 -17.85 15.32
N LEU A 154 5.70 -17.86 14.84
CA LEU A 154 6.47 -16.61 14.60
C LEU A 154 5.83 -15.73 13.54
N SER A 155 5.32 -16.33 12.46
CA SER A 155 4.57 -15.60 11.43
C SER A 155 3.30 -14.98 12.01
N GLY A 156 2.52 -15.73 12.78
CA GLY A 156 1.30 -15.24 13.44
C GLY A 156 1.56 -14.10 14.42
N LEU A 157 2.63 -14.19 15.19
CA LEU A 157 3.04 -13.12 16.10
C LEU A 157 3.37 -11.83 15.33
N ARG A 158 4.11 -11.94 14.23
CA ARG A 158 4.41 -10.82 13.33
C ARG A 158 3.12 -10.21 12.77
N ASP A 159 2.18 -11.03 12.29
CA ASP A 159 0.90 -10.58 11.73
C ASP A 159 0.03 -9.88 12.79
N ALA A 160 0.04 -10.36 14.04
CA ALA A 160 -0.62 -9.70 15.15
C ALA A 160 -0.05 -8.30 15.42
N PHE A 161 1.28 -8.14 15.41
CA PHE A 161 1.91 -6.84 15.54
C PHE A 161 1.60 -5.92 14.36
N ALA A 162 1.63 -6.45 13.13
CA ALA A 162 1.28 -5.70 11.92
C ALA A 162 -0.18 -5.24 11.95
N ALA A 163 -1.13 -6.13 12.27
CA ALA A 163 -2.55 -5.81 12.42
C ALA A 163 -2.76 -4.70 13.45
N ARG A 164 -2.16 -4.84 14.65
CA ARG A 164 -2.25 -3.83 15.71
C ARG A 164 -1.69 -2.48 15.28
N ALA A 165 -0.57 -2.47 14.55
CA ALA A 165 0.02 -1.24 14.03
C ALA A 165 -0.89 -0.59 12.98
N LEU A 166 -1.51 -1.37 12.08
CA LEU A 166 -2.45 -0.86 11.08
C LEU A 166 -3.72 -0.28 11.72
N PHE A 167 -4.31 -0.95 12.71
CA PHE A 167 -5.48 -0.43 13.43
C PHE A 167 -5.17 0.86 14.17
N ARG A 168 -4.05 0.94 14.87
CA ARG A 168 -3.62 2.17 15.55
C ARG A 168 -3.40 3.32 14.56
N ARG A 169 -2.73 3.06 13.43
CA ARG A 169 -2.48 4.08 12.39
C ARG A 169 -3.79 4.58 11.77
N SER A 170 -4.70 3.70 11.43
CA SER A 170 -6.00 4.08 10.87
C SER A 170 -6.81 4.94 11.84
N ALA A 171 -6.83 4.59 13.13
CA ALA A 171 -7.49 5.39 14.15
C ALA A 171 -6.85 6.78 14.32
N GLN A 172 -5.51 6.86 14.33
CA GLN A 172 -4.79 8.13 14.46
C GLN A 172 -4.95 9.04 13.24
N GLU A 173 -4.92 8.48 12.02
CA GLU A 173 -5.19 9.25 10.81
C GLU A 173 -6.61 9.81 10.80
N HIS A 174 -7.58 9.04 11.30
CA HIS A 174 -8.96 9.52 11.44
C HIS A 174 -9.06 10.66 12.48
N VAL A 175 -8.44 10.51 13.65
CA VAL A 175 -8.41 11.54 14.69
C VAL A 175 -7.75 12.83 14.16
N ARG A 176 -6.60 12.72 13.49
CA ARG A 176 -5.93 13.90 12.89
C ARG A 176 -6.79 14.61 11.83
N ALA A 177 -7.50 13.86 11.00
CA ALA A 177 -8.38 14.44 10.00
C ALA A 177 -9.56 15.19 10.65
N VAL A 178 -10.03 14.74 11.81
CA VAL A 178 -11.13 15.37 12.56
C VAL A 178 -10.65 16.54 13.42
N GLU A 179 -9.51 16.41 14.12
CA GLU A 179 -8.99 17.43 15.02
C GLU A 179 -8.38 18.66 14.30
N ALA A 180 -7.78 18.44 13.12
CA ALA A 180 -7.21 19.50 12.31
C ALA A 180 -7.62 19.30 10.83
N PRO A 181 -8.88 19.54 10.47
CA PRO A 181 -9.37 19.36 9.12
C PRO A 181 -8.63 20.31 8.17
N VAL A 182 -8.15 19.74 7.07
CA VAL A 182 -7.59 20.53 5.97
C VAL A 182 -8.78 21.11 5.20
N ARG A 183 -8.86 22.44 5.07
CA ARG A 183 -9.92 23.14 4.36
C ARG A 183 -9.66 23.18 2.85
N PHE A 184 -10.64 22.71 2.08
CA PHE A 184 -10.61 22.68 0.62
C PHE A 184 -11.63 23.68 0.04
N GLY A 185 -11.14 24.86 -0.37
CA GLY A 185 -12.00 25.91 -0.89
C GLY A 185 -12.85 26.60 0.19
N SER A 186 -13.82 27.37 -0.27
CA SER A 186 -14.64 28.26 0.58
C SER A 186 -15.93 27.58 1.11
N ARG A 187 -16.37 26.50 0.50
CA ARG A 187 -17.63 25.80 0.79
C ARG A 187 -17.56 24.31 0.43
N PRO A 188 -18.43 23.47 1.02
CA PRO A 188 -18.59 22.08 0.59
C PRO A 188 -18.91 21.96 -0.90
N GLN A 189 -18.27 21.04 -1.59
CA GLN A 189 -18.38 20.81 -3.04
C GLN A 189 -18.50 19.32 -3.34
N ARG A 190 -18.92 18.96 -4.56
CA ARG A 190 -18.99 17.58 -5.04
C ARG A 190 -17.69 17.24 -5.77
N VAL A 191 -16.98 16.25 -5.24
CA VAL A 191 -15.61 15.93 -5.68
C VAL A 191 -15.57 14.52 -6.26
N LEU A 192 -15.08 14.41 -7.48
CA LEU A 192 -14.75 13.12 -8.10
C LEU A 192 -13.26 12.83 -7.89
N VAL A 193 -12.95 11.70 -7.26
CA VAL A 193 -11.55 11.28 -7.01
C VAL A 193 -11.27 9.98 -7.77
N THR A 194 -10.23 9.98 -8.62
CA THR A 194 -9.65 8.74 -9.14
C THR A 194 -8.44 8.33 -8.28
N GLY A 195 -8.17 7.02 -8.17
CA GLY A 195 -7.10 6.56 -7.30
C GLY A 195 -7.36 6.76 -5.81
N GLY A 196 -8.63 7.00 -5.40
CA GLY A 196 -9.05 7.23 -4.03
C GLY A 196 -8.74 6.08 -3.06
N THR A 197 -8.55 4.86 -3.56
CA THR A 197 -8.16 3.68 -2.76
C THR A 197 -6.65 3.52 -2.58
N GLY A 198 -5.83 4.36 -3.23
CA GLY A 198 -4.38 4.38 -3.09
C GLY A 198 -3.91 5.09 -1.83
N PHE A 199 -2.60 5.05 -1.54
CA PHE A 199 -1.98 5.65 -0.36
C PHE A 199 -2.37 7.13 -0.15
N ILE A 200 -2.13 7.99 -1.15
CA ILE A 200 -2.45 9.41 -1.08
C ILE A 200 -3.97 9.60 -1.12
N GLY A 201 -4.65 8.85 -2.01
CA GLY A 201 -6.08 8.99 -2.24
C GLY A 201 -6.95 8.69 -1.03
N GLN A 202 -6.64 7.66 -0.25
CA GLN A 202 -7.38 7.35 0.99
C GLN A 202 -7.29 8.50 2.00
N LEU A 203 -6.10 9.07 2.17
CA LEU A 203 -5.92 10.19 3.08
C LEU A 203 -6.66 11.45 2.59
N LEU A 204 -6.56 11.75 1.28
CA LEU A 204 -7.30 12.85 0.66
C LEU A 204 -8.82 12.70 0.85
N VAL A 205 -9.37 11.51 0.55
CA VAL A 205 -10.82 11.25 0.69
C VAL A 205 -11.28 11.47 2.13
N ARG A 206 -10.52 11.00 3.13
CA ARG A 206 -10.84 11.24 4.55
C ARG A 206 -10.87 12.72 4.89
N HIS A 207 -9.90 13.50 4.44
CA HIS A 207 -9.88 14.96 4.67
C HIS A 207 -11.04 15.67 3.95
N LEU A 208 -11.36 15.29 2.71
CA LEU A 208 -12.49 15.87 1.98
C LEU A 208 -13.82 15.58 2.67
N VAL A 209 -14.04 14.35 3.14
CA VAL A 209 -15.25 13.98 3.89
C VAL A 209 -15.32 14.72 5.22
N ALA A 210 -14.20 14.81 5.95
CA ALA A 210 -14.12 15.56 7.21
C ALA A 210 -14.38 17.06 7.04
N ASP A 211 -14.03 17.63 5.87
CA ASP A 211 -14.32 19.02 5.51
C ASP A 211 -15.75 19.23 4.93
N GLY A 212 -16.56 18.17 4.90
CA GLY A 212 -17.97 18.23 4.49
C GLY A 212 -18.23 18.10 3.00
N HIS A 213 -17.22 17.75 2.18
CA HIS A 213 -17.40 17.56 0.75
C HIS A 213 -18.13 16.23 0.44
N ALA A 214 -18.98 16.25 -0.60
CA ALA A 214 -19.60 15.04 -1.14
C ALA A 214 -18.64 14.35 -2.10
N VAL A 215 -18.07 13.20 -1.68
CA VAL A 215 -17.01 12.54 -2.45
C VAL A 215 -17.56 11.34 -3.23
N THR A 216 -17.24 11.27 -4.51
CA THR A 216 -17.41 10.10 -5.37
C THR A 216 -16.04 9.57 -5.75
N VAL A 217 -15.77 8.27 -5.55
CA VAL A 217 -14.52 7.61 -5.93
C VAL A 217 -14.74 6.74 -7.15
N TRP A 218 -14.01 7.04 -8.23
CA TRP A 218 -13.95 6.14 -9.38
C TRP A 218 -12.82 5.13 -9.20
N THR A 219 -13.20 3.85 -9.12
CA THR A 219 -12.28 2.75 -8.80
C THR A 219 -12.66 1.47 -9.55
N ARG A 220 -11.72 0.56 -9.73
CA ARG A 220 -11.93 -0.74 -10.38
C ARG A 220 -12.81 -1.69 -9.55
N ASP A 221 -12.78 -1.54 -8.24
CA ASP A 221 -13.57 -2.29 -7.29
C ASP A 221 -14.33 -1.32 -6.36
N ALA A 222 -15.56 -1.01 -6.75
CA ALA A 222 -16.40 -0.07 -6.01
C ALA A 222 -16.92 -0.67 -4.70
N ARG A 223 -17.16 -1.99 -4.64
CA ARG A 223 -17.68 -2.66 -3.44
C ARG A 223 -16.66 -2.65 -2.31
N SER A 224 -15.44 -3.11 -2.59
CA SER A 224 -14.34 -3.10 -1.64
C SER A 224 -13.98 -1.67 -1.19
N ALA A 225 -13.98 -0.71 -2.14
CA ALA A 225 -13.73 0.70 -1.82
C ALA A 225 -14.80 1.29 -0.89
N ALA A 226 -16.09 1.06 -1.16
CA ALA A 226 -17.19 1.54 -0.33
C ALA A 226 -17.10 0.97 1.10
N TRP A 227 -16.77 -0.31 1.21
CA TRP A 227 -16.52 -0.95 2.51
C TRP A 227 -15.33 -0.30 3.25
N GLY A 228 -14.21 -0.08 2.55
CA GLY A 228 -13.01 0.56 3.11
C GLY A 228 -13.23 1.99 3.61
N PHE A 229 -14.23 2.69 3.03
CA PHE A 229 -14.65 4.03 3.46
C PHE A 229 -15.85 4.02 4.43
N GLY A 230 -16.26 2.85 4.93
CA GLY A 230 -17.38 2.74 5.89
C GLY A 230 -18.74 3.16 5.31
N GLY A 231 -18.92 3.11 3.98
CA GLY A 231 -20.17 3.47 3.31
C GLY A 231 -20.45 4.98 3.20
N VAL A 232 -19.58 5.85 3.73
CA VAL A 232 -19.77 7.32 3.69
C VAL A 232 -19.37 7.97 2.37
N VAL A 233 -18.77 7.20 1.45
CA VAL A 233 -18.28 7.66 0.14
C VAL A 233 -18.98 6.86 -0.96
N ARG A 234 -19.50 7.55 -1.96
CA ARG A 234 -20.02 6.90 -3.16
C ARG A 234 -18.86 6.35 -3.99
N CYS A 235 -18.90 5.05 -4.32
CA CYS A 235 -17.89 4.41 -5.14
C CYS A 235 -18.52 3.88 -6.44
N VAL A 236 -17.87 4.14 -7.58
CA VAL A 236 -18.35 3.73 -8.91
C VAL A 236 -17.23 3.05 -9.70
N GLN A 237 -17.58 2.04 -10.53
CA GLN A 237 -16.64 1.31 -11.39
C GLN A 237 -16.47 1.95 -12.77
N SER A 238 -17.43 2.75 -13.21
CA SER A 238 -17.42 3.44 -14.49
C SER A 238 -17.94 4.86 -14.31
N LEU A 239 -17.44 5.79 -15.12
CA LEU A 239 -17.91 7.18 -15.15
C LEU A 239 -19.38 7.28 -15.64
N ASP A 240 -19.85 6.32 -16.43
CA ASP A 240 -21.25 6.26 -16.89
C ASP A 240 -22.24 6.00 -15.75
N ARG A 241 -21.78 5.49 -14.62
CA ARG A 241 -22.57 5.34 -13.38
C ARG A 241 -22.79 6.65 -12.63
N ILE A 242 -22.20 7.75 -13.09
CA ILE A 242 -22.43 9.10 -12.57
C ILE A 242 -23.43 9.78 -13.51
N PRO A 243 -24.72 9.91 -13.12
CA PRO A 243 -25.74 10.51 -13.96
C PRO A 243 -25.35 11.90 -14.46
N ALA A 244 -25.82 12.29 -15.63
CA ALA A 244 -25.54 13.62 -16.19
C ALA A 244 -26.08 14.75 -15.31
N ALA A 245 -27.14 14.50 -14.55
CA ALA A 245 -27.74 15.43 -13.61
C ALA A 245 -26.94 15.60 -12.30
N ASP A 246 -26.06 14.64 -11.97
CA ASP A 246 -25.22 14.74 -10.77
C ASP A 246 -24.06 15.69 -11.09
N ASP A 247 -24.12 16.93 -10.65
CA ASP A 247 -23.00 17.85 -10.81
C ASP A 247 -21.73 17.36 -10.10
N VAL A 248 -20.59 17.61 -10.71
CA VAL A 248 -19.26 17.48 -10.11
C VAL A 248 -18.58 18.83 -10.21
N ASP A 249 -18.14 19.36 -9.07
CA ASP A 249 -17.55 20.70 -9.00
C ASP A 249 -16.02 20.64 -9.20
N VAL A 250 -15.38 19.63 -8.61
CA VAL A 250 -13.92 19.42 -8.67
C VAL A 250 -13.58 17.97 -8.99
N VAL A 251 -12.55 17.77 -9.77
CA VAL A 251 -11.99 16.44 -10.08
C VAL A 251 -10.57 16.35 -9.56
N VAL A 252 -10.25 15.27 -8.83
CA VAL A 252 -8.89 14.96 -8.39
C VAL A 252 -8.45 13.64 -9.01
N ASN A 253 -7.46 13.70 -9.88
CA ASN A 253 -6.95 12.56 -10.64
C ASN A 253 -5.62 12.07 -10.04
N LEU A 254 -5.67 11.02 -9.23
CA LEU A 254 -4.50 10.38 -8.58
C LEU A 254 -4.27 8.94 -9.08
N ALA A 255 -5.05 8.47 -10.05
CA ALA A 255 -4.92 7.12 -10.53
C ALA A 255 -3.63 6.91 -11.32
N GLY A 256 -2.99 5.76 -11.09
CA GLY A 256 -1.79 5.35 -11.81
C GLY A 256 -1.29 4.00 -11.31
N ALA A 257 -0.82 3.14 -12.22
CA ALA A 257 -0.17 1.89 -11.86
C ALA A 257 1.15 2.17 -11.11
N ARG A 258 1.54 1.30 -10.17
CA ARG A 258 2.82 1.41 -9.46
C ARG A 258 3.97 1.49 -10.45
N ILE A 259 4.89 2.42 -10.26
CA ILE A 259 6.05 2.61 -11.15
C ILE A 259 7.15 1.58 -10.82
N LEU A 260 7.49 1.47 -9.53
CA LEU A 260 8.44 0.46 -9.03
C LEU A 260 7.79 -0.92 -8.99
N GLY A 261 8.56 -1.96 -9.37
CA GLY A 261 8.11 -3.35 -9.39
C GLY A 261 9.00 -4.20 -10.28
N MET A 262 8.40 -5.03 -11.16
CA MET A 262 9.16 -5.81 -12.16
C MET A 262 9.79 -4.91 -13.21
N ARG A 263 10.91 -5.36 -13.84
CA ARG A 263 11.62 -4.63 -14.91
C ARG A 263 10.65 -4.10 -15.97
N TRP A 264 10.93 -2.92 -16.50
CA TRP A 264 10.11 -2.29 -17.53
C TRP A 264 10.28 -2.99 -18.88
N SER A 265 9.38 -3.93 -19.17
CA SER A 265 9.16 -4.43 -20.52
C SER A 265 8.33 -3.42 -21.33
N GLU A 266 8.24 -3.58 -22.63
CA GLU A 266 7.36 -2.76 -23.48
C GLU A 266 5.90 -2.83 -23.01
N ARG A 267 5.42 -4.03 -22.67
CA ARG A 267 4.08 -4.22 -22.09
C ARG A 267 3.90 -3.42 -20.79
N ARG A 268 4.92 -3.39 -19.95
CA ARG A 268 4.85 -2.63 -18.68
C ARG A 268 4.87 -1.13 -18.93
N ARG A 269 5.68 -0.64 -19.87
CA ARG A 269 5.69 0.77 -20.27
C ARG A 269 4.33 1.18 -20.86
N ALA A 270 3.73 0.37 -21.73
CA ALA A 270 2.39 0.61 -22.25
C ALA A 270 1.33 0.67 -21.14
N GLN A 271 1.40 -0.23 -20.15
CA GLN A 271 0.51 -0.21 -18.98
C GLN A 271 0.69 1.07 -18.13
N LEU A 272 1.93 1.54 -17.94
CA LEU A 272 2.21 2.78 -17.21
C LEU A 272 1.64 3.99 -17.95
N LEU A 273 1.76 4.05 -19.27
CA LEU A 273 1.17 5.09 -20.12
C LEU A 273 -0.36 5.03 -20.06
N GLN A 274 -0.95 3.86 -20.31
CA GLN A 274 -2.40 3.69 -20.30
C GLN A 274 -3.05 4.06 -18.97
N SER A 275 -2.40 3.71 -17.85
CA SER A 275 -2.92 3.99 -16.50
C SER A 275 -2.86 5.48 -16.12
N ARG A 276 -2.17 6.32 -16.87
CA ARG A 276 -2.01 7.76 -16.65
C ARG A 276 -2.59 8.57 -17.79
N GLU A 277 -1.96 8.55 -18.95
CA GLU A 277 -2.41 9.27 -20.13
C GLU A 277 -3.80 8.81 -20.59
N GLY A 278 -4.00 7.50 -20.84
CA GLY A 278 -5.26 6.95 -21.33
C GLY A 278 -6.42 7.18 -20.35
N LEU A 279 -6.20 6.95 -19.05
CA LEU A 279 -7.19 7.24 -18.02
C LEU A 279 -7.52 8.74 -17.95
N THR A 280 -6.52 9.61 -18.05
CA THR A 280 -6.73 11.06 -18.01
C THR A 280 -7.46 11.54 -19.24
N GLN A 281 -7.17 11.01 -20.44
CA GLN A 281 -7.92 11.28 -21.66
C GLN A 281 -9.39 10.87 -21.52
N GLN A 282 -9.67 9.67 -20.99
CA GLN A 282 -11.03 9.23 -20.70
C GLN A 282 -11.75 10.16 -19.73
N LEU A 283 -11.07 10.61 -18.68
CA LEU A 283 -11.60 11.54 -17.69
C LEU A 283 -11.91 12.91 -18.31
N VAL A 284 -11.03 13.45 -19.16
CA VAL A 284 -11.25 14.73 -19.85
C VAL A 284 -12.38 14.61 -20.88
N ALA A 285 -12.49 13.51 -21.62
CA ALA A 285 -13.61 13.26 -22.52
C ALA A 285 -14.95 13.21 -21.75
N TRP A 286 -14.96 12.58 -20.58
CA TRP A 286 -16.13 12.58 -19.71
C TRP A 286 -16.48 14.00 -19.21
N ILE A 287 -15.48 14.80 -18.79
CA ILE A 287 -15.66 16.21 -18.40
C ILE A 287 -16.28 17.00 -19.56
N ALA A 288 -15.74 16.85 -20.78
CA ALA A 288 -16.22 17.54 -21.98
C ALA A 288 -17.69 17.24 -22.30
N ALA A 289 -18.14 16.03 -22.04
CA ALA A 289 -19.52 15.58 -22.27
C ALA A 289 -20.52 16.05 -21.21
N ARG A 290 -20.08 16.59 -20.05
CA ARG A 290 -20.98 17.03 -18.96
C ARG A 290 -21.73 18.29 -19.35
N PRO A 291 -23.02 18.44 -19.00
CA PRO A 291 -23.75 19.70 -19.15
C PRO A 291 -23.12 20.82 -18.33
N ARG A 292 -22.84 20.55 -17.06
CA ARG A 292 -22.08 21.43 -16.16
C ARG A 292 -20.69 20.82 -15.93
N LYS A 293 -19.66 21.54 -16.36
CA LYS A 293 -18.26 21.12 -16.21
C LYS A 293 -17.77 21.40 -14.79
N PRO A 294 -16.88 20.57 -14.24
CA PRO A 294 -16.13 20.95 -13.04
C PRO A 294 -15.31 22.21 -13.35
N TRP A 295 -15.12 23.03 -12.36
CA TRP A 295 -14.30 24.24 -12.53
C TRP A 295 -12.81 23.98 -12.32
N LEU A 296 -12.41 22.86 -11.63
CA LEU A 296 -11.04 22.53 -11.31
C LEU A 296 -10.75 21.04 -11.55
N LEU A 297 -9.60 20.77 -12.15
CA LEU A 297 -8.97 19.46 -12.26
C LEU A 297 -7.59 19.51 -11.57
N LEU A 298 -7.45 18.86 -10.42
CA LEU A 298 -6.17 18.55 -9.78
C LEU A 298 -5.65 17.24 -10.36
N SER A 299 -4.64 17.26 -11.21
CA SER A 299 -4.10 16.05 -11.86
C SER A 299 -2.72 15.71 -11.32
N GLY A 300 -2.55 14.48 -10.86
CA GLY A 300 -1.24 13.96 -10.49
C GLY A 300 -0.24 14.04 -11.65
N SER A 301 1.01 14.26 -11.31
CA SER A 301 2.21 14.16 -12.14
C SER A 301 3.36 13.78 -11.21
N ALA A 302 4.60 13.79 -11.67
CA ALA A 302 5.77 13.50 -10.86
C ALA A 302 6.97 14.33 -11.24
N ILE A 303 7.91 14.53 -10.31
CA ILE A 303 9.21 15.20 -10.58
C ILE A 303 10.04 14.46 -11.63
N GLY A 304 9.69 13.21 -11.96
CA GLY A 304 10.23 12.50 -13.13
C GLY A 304 10.07 13.27 -14.44
N TYR A 305 9.21 14.30 -14.49
CA TYR A 305 9.10 15.26 -15.59
C TYR A 305 10.45 15.88 -15.98
N TYR A 306 11.32 16.15 -15.01
CA TYR A 306 12.63 16.77 -15.21
C TYR A 306 13.71 15.78 -15.68
N GLY A 307 13.44 14.48 -15.71
CA GLY A 307 14.40 13.45 -16.12
C GLY A 307 15.45 13.18 -15.05
N VAL A 308 16.73 13.08 -15.45
CA VAL A 308 17.86 12.75 -14.58
C VAL A 308 18.78 13.97 -14.48
N GLN A 309 19.11 14.38 -13.25
CA GLN A 309 20.07 15.45 -13.00
C GLN A 309 21.44 14.82 -12.66
N PRO A 310 22.53 15.28 -13.30
CA PRO A 310 23.87 14.81 -12.98
C PRO A 310 24.19 14.97 -11.49
N GLN A 311 24.82 13.97 -10.88
CA GLN A 311 25.08 13.98 -9.42
C GLN A 311 25.99 15.13 -8.96
N GLY A 312 26.82 15.69 -9.85
CA GLY A 312 27.62 16.89 -9.59
C GLY A 312 26.87 18.19 -9.71
N ASP A 313 25.68 18.18 -10.33
CA ASP A 313 24.85 19.36 -10.52
C ASP A 313 24.05 19.64 -9.25
N ALA A 314 24.11 20.87 -8.75
CA ALA A 314 23.38 21.35 -7.60
C ALA A 314 22.36 22.44 -7.97
N SER A 315 22.08 22.64 -9.26
CA SER A 315 21.04 23.60 -9.69
C SER A 315 19.66 23.19 -9.19
N GLU A 316 18.83 24.17 -8.91
CA GLU A 316 17.46 23.96 -8.48
C GLU A 316 16.53 23.90 -9.69
N LEU A 317 15.67 22.85 -9.73
CA LEU A 317 14.68 22.69 -10.78
C LEU A 317 13.33 23.22 -10.27
N ALA A 318 12.96 24.40 -10.75
CA ALA A 318 11.64 24.98 -10.53
C ALA A 318 10.63 24.49 -11.59
N GLU A 319 9.37 24.93 -11.51
CA GLU A 319 8.28 24.43 -12.35
C GLU A 319 8.44 24.77 -13.85
N ASP A 320 9.26 25.71 -14.20
CA ASP A 320 9.61 26.16 -15.57
C ASP A 320 10.80 25.41 -16.16
N ALA A 321 11.55 24.63 -15.36
CA ALA A 321 12.65 23.85 -15.84
C ALA A 321 12.21 22.83 -16.92
N PRO A 322 13.01 22.65 -18.02
CA PRO A 322 12.61 21.86 -19.16
C PRO A 322 12.60 20.36 -18.86
N PRO A 323 11.76 19.59 -19.58
CA PRO A 323 11.79 18.14 -19.52
C PRO A 323 12.95 17.56 -20.33
N GLN A 324 13.18 16.25 -20.19
CA GLN A 324 14.23 15.50 -20.92
C GLN A 324 13.61 14.40 -21.81
N ALA A 325 14.42 13.85 -22.73
CA ALA A 325 14.02 12.77 -23.64
C ALA A 325 14.16 11.35 -23.03
N VAL A 326 13.93 11.19 -21.72
CA VAL A 326 13.93 9.89 -21.04
C VAL A 326 12.50 9.42 -20.79
N PHE A 327 12.28 8.11 -20.67
CA PHE A 327 10.93 7.52 -20.58
C PHE A 327 10.07 8.15 -19.49
N MET A 328 10.61 8.36 -18.28
CA MET A 328 9.83 8.94 -17.18
C MET A 328 9.41 10.38 -17.44
N SER A 329 10.29 11.16 -18.07
CA SER A 329 9.98 12.54 -18.45
C SER A 329 8.90 12.57 -19.53
N GLN A 330 9.02 11.74 -20.56
CA GLN A 330 8.02 11.60 -21.62
C GLN A 330 6.65 11.14 -21.07
N LEU A 331 6.64 10.18 -20.13
CA LEU A 331 5.42 9.73 -19.46
C LEU A 331 4.72 10.89 -18.74
N CYS A 332 5.48 11.70 -17.98
CA CYS A 332 4.93 12.86 -17.27
C CYS A 332 4.43 13.94 -18.22
N GLN A 333 5.17 14.22 -19.31
CA GLN A 333 4.75 15.18 -20.34
C GLN A 333 3.42 14.78 -20.97
N ARG A 334 3.27 13.52 -21.40
CA ARG A 334 2.04 13.00 -22.00
C ARG A 334 0.87 13.03 -21.01
N TRP A 335 1.14 12.69 -19.75
CA TRP A 335 0.13 12.77 -18.68
C TRP A 335 -0.34 14.20 -18.44
N GLU A 336 0.58 15.16 -18.30
CA GLU A 336 0.24 16.57 -18.14
C GLU A 336 -0.47 17.13 -19.38
N GLN A 337 -0.06 16.75 -20.59
CA GLN A 337 -0.71 17.17 -21.83
C GLN A 337 -2.16 16.70 -21.90
N ALA A 338 -2.42 15.44 -21.51
CA ALA A 338 -3.78 14.92 -21.44
C ALA A 338 -4.65 15.70 -20.43
N ALA A 339 -4.09 16.06 -19.26
CA ALA A 339 -4.83 16.85 -18.28
C ALA A 339 -5.08 18.31 -18.76
N ARG A 340 -4.06 18.94 -19.37
CA ARG A 340 -4.13 20.32 -19.90
C ARG A 340 -5.20 20.51 -20.95
N SER A 341 -5.58 19.46 -21.68
CA SER A 341 -6.66 19.54 -22.68
C SER A 341 -8.03 19.92 -22.06
N ALA A 342 -8.23 19.74 -20.76
CA ALA A 342 -9.45 20.16 -20.07
C ALA A 342 -9.64 21.70 -20.06
N VAL A 343 -8.58 22.49 -20.25
CA VAL A 343 -8.67 23.96 -20.34
C VAL A 343 -9.58 24.40 -21.49
N ALA A 344 -9.57 23.68 -22.61
CA ALA A 344 -10.46 23.95 -23.74
C ALA A 344 -11.96 23.85 -23.39
N HIS A 345 -12.29 23.23 -22.27
CA HIS A 345 -13.66 23.08 -21.76
C HIS A 345 -13.97 24.01 -20.59
N GLY A 346 -13.12 25.03 -20.34
CA GLY A 346 -13.30 26.02 -19.27
C GLY A 346 -12.92 25.50 -17.88
N VAL A 347 -12.09 24.46 -17.78
CA VAL A 347 -11.64 23.84 -16.52
C VAL A 347 -10.25 24.33 -16.18
N HIS A 348 -10.04 24.86 -14.95
CA HIS A 348 -8.69 25.09 -14.43
C HIS A 348 -7.97 23.77 -14.20
N VAL A 349 -6.69 23.69 -14.57
CA VAL A 349 -5.90 22.48 -14.42
C VAL A 349 -4.66 22.74 -13.59
N ALA A 350 -4.50 22.03 -12.48
CA ALA A 350 -3.26 22.01 -11.71
C ALA A 350 -2.56 20.66 -11.88
N CYS A 351 -1.42 20.63 -12.56
CA CYS A 351 -0.55 19.46 -12.69
C CYS A 351 0.36 19.39 -11.46
N MET A 352 0.17 18.39 -10.62
CA MET A 352 0.86 18.21 -9.34
C MET A 352 2.06 17.27 -9.52
N ARG A 353 3.27 17.82 -9.65
CA ARG A 353 4.53 17.06 -9.79
C ARG A 353 4.99 16.59 -8.42
N PHE A 354 4.60 15.37 -8.05
CA PHE A 354 4.95 14.78 -6.75
C PHE A 354 6.43 14.40 -6.69
N GLY A 355 7.10 14.83 -5.62
CA GLY A 355 8.35 14.25 -5.16
C GLY A 355 8.17 12.88 -4.51
N PHE A 356 9.19 12.39 -3.84
CA PHE A 356 9.12 11.15 -3.06
C PHE A 356 8.21 11.37 -1.84
N VAL A 357 7.00 10.80 -1.87
CA VAL A 357 6.01 11.02 -0.80
C VAL A 357 6.33 10.17 0.42
N LEU A 358 6.69 10.84 1.51
CA LEU A 358 6.96 10.22 2.81
C LEU A 358 5.65 10.00 3.57
N GLY A 359 5.41 8.77 4.00
CA GLY A 359 4.26 8.39 4.81
C GLY A 359 4.35 6.95 5.30
N HIS A 360 3.42 6.55 6.14
CA HIS A 360 3.39 5.18 6.71
C HIS A 360 3.11 4.09 5.67
N GLN A 361 2.60 4.48 4.51
CA GLN A 361 2.38 3.63 3.35
C GLN A 361 3.27 4.09 2.18
N GLY A 362 3.15 3.42 1.03
CA GLY A 362 3.95 3.75 -0.15
C GLY A 362 5.37 3.19 -0.06
N SER A 363 6.36 3.95 -0.53
CA SER A 363 7.74 3.47 -0.67
C SER A 363 8.61 3.71 0.56
N LEU A 364 8.24 4.59 1.49
CA LEU A 364 9.04 4.87 2.69
C LEU A 364 9.29 3.63 3.57
N PRO A 365 8.31 2.77 3.89
CA PRO A 365 8.54 1.57 4.69
C PRO A 365 9.58 0.62 4.08
N GLN A 366 9.61 0.53 2.74
CA GLN A 366 10.58 -0.30 2.03
C GLN A 366 12.00 0.29 2.12
N LEU A 367 12.10 1.61 2.03
CA LEU A 367 13.37 2.32 2.16
C LEU A 367 13.92 2.25 3.60
N LEU A 368 13.05 2.28 4.60
CA LEU A 368 13.42 2.19 6.01
C LEU A 368 13.72 0.76 6.49
N LEU A 369 13.29 -0.26 5.77
CA LEU A 369 13.44 -1.66 6.21
C LEU A 369 14.90 -2.06 6.43
N PRO A 370 15.85 -1.87 5.50
CA PRO A 370 17.25 -2.20 5.75
C PRO A 370 17.84 -1.38 6.91
N ILE A 371 17.43 -0.12 7.07
CA ILE A 371 17.89 0.75 8.16
C ILE A 371 17.38 0.21 9.51
N SER A 372 16.11 -0.18 9.59
CA SER A 372 15.53 -0.73 10.82
C SER A 372 16.18 -2.04 11.27
N LEU A 373 16.70 -2.81 10.31
CA LEU A 373 17.48 -4.03 10.56
C LEU A 373 18.95 -3.77 10.89
N GLY A 374 19.39 -2.52 10.97
CA GLY A 374 20.79 -2.16 11.24
C GLY A 374 21.73 -2.29 10.03
N MET A 375 21.17 -2.54 8.82
CA MET A 375 21.89 -2.67 7.56
C MET A 375 21.77 -1.41 6.69
N GLY A 376 21.46 -0.26 7.29
CA GLY A 376 21.35 1.01 6.58
C GLY A 376 22.69 1.49 6.02
N GLY A 377 22.65 2.18 4.89
CA GLY A 377 23.82 2.77 4.26
C GLY A 377 23.48 3.51 2.96
N ARG A 378 24.52 4.05 2.33
CA ARG A 378 24.38 4.73 1.04
C ARG A 378 23.94 3.75 -0.05
N LEU A 379 23.03 4.19 -0.90
CA LEU A 379 22.57 3.46 -2.08
C LEU A 379 23.37 3.96 -3.32
N GLY A 380 24.12 3.08 -3.94
CA GLY A 380 25.06 3.45 -5.00
C GLY A 380 26.11 4.44 -4.50
N SER A 381 26.20 5.60 -5.14
CA SER A 381 27.08 6.70 -4.72
C SER A 381 26.59 7.41 -3.45
N GLY A 382 25.28 7.38 -3.18
CA GLY A 382 24.61 8.18 -2.14
C GLY A 382 24.49 9.68 -2.46
N ARG A 383 25.09 10.13 -3.59
CA ARG A 383 25.17 11.55 -3.99
C ARG A 383 23.97 12.04 -4.79
N GLN A 384 23.07 11.15 -5.20
CA GLN A 384 21.83 11.50 -5.90
C GLN A 384 20.93 12.35 -5.01
N TRP A 385 20.27 13.33 -5.63
CA TRP A 385 19.29 14.18 -4.93
C TRP A 385 18.01 13.41 -4.62
N LEU A 386 17.45 13.65 -3.46
CA LEU A 386 16.15 13.18 -3.03
C LEU A 386 15.25 14.39 -2.73
N SER A 387 14.34 14.68 -3.66
CA SER A 387 13.26 15.65 -3.45
C SER A 387 12.02 14.92 -2.98
N TRP A 388 11.58 15.24 -1.80
CA TRP A 388 10.55 14.52 -1.04
C TRP A 388 9.49 15.47 -0.53
N VAL A 389 8.36 14.93 -0.07
CA VAL A 389 7.31 15.68 0.61
C VAL A 389 6.64 14.80 1.66
N HIS A 390 6.30 15.35 2.82
CA HIS A 390 5.48 14.66 3.80
C HIS A 390 4.03 14.56 3.31
N VAL A 391 3.38 13.40 3.47
CA VAL A 391 2.03 13.15 2.93
C VAL A 391 0.99 14.15 3.45
N HIS A 392 1.10 14.61 4.70
CA HIS A 392 0.20 15.66 5.22
C HIS A 392 0.44 17.01 4.54
N ASP A 393 1.68 17.40 4.30
CA ASP A 393 1.97 18.64 3.55
C ASP A 393 1.51 18.53 2.09
N LEU A 394 1.58 17.33 1.50
CA LEU A 394 1.04 17.10 0.17
C LEU A 394 -0.48 17.35 0.12
N ILE A 395 -1.25 16.82 1.08
CA ILE A 395 -2.70 17.08 1.17
C ILE A 395 -3.00 18.57 1.43
N ARG A 396 -2.25 19.23 2.31
CA ARG A 396 -2.39 20.67 2.58
C ARG A 396 -2.04 21.51 1.35
N ALA A 397 -1.03 21.10 0.59
CA ALA A 397 -0.66 21.78 -0.65
C ALA A 397 -1.76 21.62 -1.74
N MET A 398 -2.41 20.44 -1.83
CA MET A 398 -3.59 20.28 -2.68
C MET A 398 -4.71 21.26 -2.30
N ALA A 399 -5.01 21.36 -1.02
CA ALA A 399 -6.03 22.27 -0.51
C ALA A 399 -5.66 23.75 -0.75
N HIS A 400 -4.38 24.09 -0.60
CA HIS A 400 -3.87 25.43 -0.88
C HIS A 400 -4.03 25.79 -2.36
N VAL A 401 -3.59 24.92 -3.28
CA VAL A 401 -3.73 25.14 -4.72
C VAL A 401 -5.20 25.26 -5.12
N TRP A 402 -6.08 24.42 -4.56
CA TRP A 402 -7.52 24.53 -4.78
C TRP A 402 -8.05 25.92 -4.34
N THR A 403 -7.76 26.31 -3.10
CA THR A 403 -8.25 27.57 -2.53
C THR A 403 -7.72 28.79 -3.28
N GLU A 404 -6.44 28.79 -3.67
CA GLU A 404 -5.86 29.89 -4.43
C GLU A 404 -6.43 29.97 -5.87
N THR A 405 -6.69 28.82 -6.51
CA THR A 405 -7.35 28.79 -7.82
C THR A 405 -8.79 29.30 -7.73
N GLU A 406 -9.53 28.96 -6.67
CA GLU A 406 -10.90 29.44 -6.43
C GLU A 406 -10.94 30.97 -6.26
N LYS A 407 -9.98 31.53 -5.55
CA LYS A 407 -9.87 32.99 -5.32
C LYS A 407 -9.47 33.80 -6.56
N ALA A 408 -8.69 33.17 -7.45
CA ALA A 408 -8.05 33.87 -8.55
C ALA A 408 -9.03 34.49 -9.58
N ALA A 409 -10.29 34.00 -9.65
CA ALA A 409 -11.36 34.48 -10.55
C ALA A 409 -10.90 34.73 -12.01
N SER A 410 -9.83 34.06 -12.44
CA SER A 410 -9.18 34.21 -13.74
C SER A 410 -9.79 33.25 -14.79
N PRO A 411 -9.60 33.51 -16.09
CA PRO A 411 -9.95 32.50 -17.11
C PRO A 411 -9.28 31.15 -16.87
N ALA A 412 -9.91 30.08 -17.29
CA ALA A 412 -9.39 28.74 -17.13
C ALA A 412 -7.98 28.61 -17.71
N ALA A 413 -7.06 28.11 -16.91
CA ALA A 413 -5.65 27.98 -17.25
C ALA A 413 -5.06 26.67 -16.68
N ALA A 414 -3.96 26.21 -17.27
CA ALA A 414 -3.21 25.07 -16.77
C ALA A 414 -1.89 25.53 -16.14
N GLN A 415 -1.65 25.11 -14.90
CA GLN A 415 -0.40 25.38 -14.19
C GLN A 415 0.20 24.08 -13.65
N ALA A 416 1.52 24.00 -13.58
CA ALA A 416 2.22 22.92 -12.89
C ALA A 416 2.74 23.43 -11.54
N PHE A 417 2.73 22.56 -10.55
CA PHE A 417 3.25 22.83 -9.21
C PHE A 417 4.15 21.68 -8.78
N ASN A 418 5.30 21.98 -8.20
CA ASN A 418 6.16 21.00 -7.57
C ASN A 418 5.70 20.72 -6.14
N PHE A 419 5.26 19.52 -5.91
CA PHE A 419 4.84 19.05 -4.59
C PHE A 419 6.04 18.37 -3.92
N THR A 420 7.01 19.18 -3.53
CA THR A 420 8.23 18.77 -2.81
C THR A 420 8.39 19.65 -1.58
N ALA A 421 9.04 19.14 -0.52
CA ALA A 421 9.50 19.98 0.58
C ALA A 421 10.68 20.86 0.12
N PRO A 422 10.89 22.05 0.74
CA PRO A 422 12.02 22.93 0.37
C PRO A 422 13.39 22.32 0.69
N GLY A 423 13.46 21.40 1.66
CA GLY A 423 14.68 20.74 2.10
C GLY A 423 15.05 19.49 1.29
N ALA A 424 15.28 19.62 -0.03
CA ALA A 424 15.89 18.55 -0.82
C ALA A 424 17.29 18.22 -0.27
N LEU A 425 17.65 16.91 -0.22
CA LEU A 425 18.92 16.47 0.34
C LEU A 425 19.51 15.30 -0.47
N ARG A 426 20.78 14.95 -0.19
CA ARG A 426 21.41 13.77 -0.80
C ARG A 426 20.87 12.49 -0.17
N GLN A 427 20.85 11.40 -0.92
CA GLN A 427 20.33 10.11 -0.46
C GLN A 427 21.09 9.62 0.79
N GLU A 428 22.42 9.76 0.82
CA GLU A 428 23.21 9.37 1.98
C GLU A 428 22.84 10.16 3.26
N ASP A 429 22.54 11.46 3.13
CA ASP A 429 22.11 12.31 4.24
C ASP A 429 20.71 11.89 4.73
N PHE A 430 19.80 11.60 3.81
CA PHE A 430 18.49 11.05 4.14
C PHE A 430 18.63 9.75 4.96
N THR A 431 19.46 8.82 4.48
CA THR A 431 19.68 7.53 5.16
C THR A 431 20.31 7.73 6.54
N ARG A 432 21.27 8.66 6.67
CA ARG A 432 21.91 8.99 7.96
C ARG A 432 20.92 9.60 8.96
N ILE A 433 20.05 10.51 8.49
CA ILE A 433 18.98 11.10 9.32
C ILE A 433 17.98 10.02 9.72
N ALA A 434 17.54 9.16 8.80
CA ALA A 434 16.63 8.06 9.10
C ALA A 434 17.21 7.08 10.12
N ALA A 435 18.47 6.70 9.99
CA ALA A 435 19.19 5.84 10.93
C ALA A 435 19.28 6.50 12.32
N SER A 436 19.59 7.80 12.39
CA SER A 436 19.61 8.58 13.63
C SER A 436 18.24 8.60 14.32
N VAL A 437 17.15 8.82 13.56
CA VAL A 437 15.78 8.85 14.11
C VAL A 437 15.33 7.46 14.60
N LEU A 438 15.77 6.40 13.91
CA LEU A 438 15.46 5.01 14.28
C LEU A 438 16.40 4.45 15.34
N HIS A 439 17.42 5.21 15.76
CA HIS A 439 18.50 4.75 16.67
C HIS A 439 19.17 3.47 16.14
N ARG A 440 19.49 3.44 14.85
CA ARG A 440 20.13 2.30 14.17
C ARG A 440 21.46 2.70 13.54
N PRO A 441 22.41 1.75 13.43
CA PRO A 441 23.67 2.00 12.72
C PRO A 441 23.42 2.23 11.23
N CYS A 442 24.33 2.99 10.59
CA CYS A 442 24.29 3.32 9.18
C CYS A 442 25.69 3.12 8.56
N TRP A 443 26.01 1.89 8.17
CA TRP A 443 27.37 1.52 7.79
C TRP A 443 27.46 0.64 6.54
N MET A 444 26.36 -0.02 6.12
CA MET A 444 26.35 -1.03 5.05
C MET A 444 25.93 -0.43 3.71
N PRO A 445 26.86 -0.12 2.79
CA PRO A 445 26.48 0.43 1.51
C PRO A 445 25.82 -0.63 0.61
N THR A 446 24.83 -0.21 -0.19
CA THR A 446 24.22 -1.04 -1.22
C THR A 446 24.83 -0.66 -2.57
N PRO A 447 25.64 -1.51 -3.21
CA PRO A 447 26.26 -1.21 -4.51
C PRO A 447 25.23 -0.97 -5.62
N ALA A 448 25.54 -0.08 -6.57
CA ALA A 448 24.64 0.23 -7.68
C ALA A 448 24.50 -0.93 -8.69
N ALA A 449 25.55 -1.73 -8.89
CA ALA A 449 25.55 -2.77 -9.92
C ALA A 449 24.47 -3.85 -9.71
N PRO A 450 24.28 -4.46 -8.52
CA PRO A 450 23.16 -5.37 -8.29
C PRO A 450 21.79 -4.71 -8.48
N VAL A 451 21.63 -3.45 -8.07
CA VAL A 451 20.37 -2.72 -8.24
C VAL A 451 20.06 -2.51 -9.72
N ARG A 452 21.03 -2.10 -10.53
CA ARG A 452 20.88 -1.96 -11.99
C ARG A 452 20.62 -3.31 -12.66
N LEU A 453 21.29 -4.38 -12.22
CA LEU A 453 21.07 -5.73 -12.76
C LEU A 453 19.66 -6.23 -12.48
N LEU A 454 19.12 -5.99 -11.31
CA LEU A 454 17.78 -6.46 -10.91
C LEU A 454 16.67 -5.61 -11.52
N LEU A 455 16.79 -4.29 -11.46
CA LEU A 455 15.72 -3.36 -11.82
C LEU A 455 15.84 -2.82 -13.26
N GLY A 456 17.02 -2.96 -13.92
CA GLY A 456 17.26 -2.37 -15.23
C GLY A 456 17.11 -0.85 -15.19
N GLU A 457 16.42 -0.28 -16.14
CA GLU A 457 16.19 1.18 -16.26
C GLU A 457 15.43 1.78 -15.05
N GLN A 458 14.60 0.99 -14.34
CA GLN A 458 13.96 1.45 -13.10
C GLN A 458 14.97 1.81 -12.01
N ALA A 459 16.19 1.27 -12.06
CA ALA A 459 17.23 1.59 -11.10
C ALA A 459 17.52 3.09 -11.04
N ASP A 460 17.32 3.82 -12.13
CA ASP A 460 17.55 5.27 -12.19
C ASP A 460 16.59 6.05 -11.28
N LEU A 461 15.40 5.51 -10.98
CA LEU A 461 14.49 6.10 -9.98
C LEU A 461 15.06 6.09 -8.55
N LEU A 462 16.04 5.23 -8.29
CA LEU A 462 16.65 5.05 -6.97
C LEU A 462 18.11 5.55 -6.93
N LEU A 463 18.82 5.39 -8.04
CA LEU A 463 20.27 5.68 -8.14
C LEU A 463 20.57 7.07 -8.69
N GLU A 464 19.59 7.67 -9.33
CA GLU A 464 19.64 9.03 -9.85
C GLU A 464 18.55 9.89 -9.14
N GLY A 465 18.56 11.20 -9.38
CA GLY A 465 17.59 12.05 -8.71
C GLY A 465 17.59 13.46 -9.27
N GLN A 466 16.76 14.30 -8.67
CA GLN A 466 16.60 15.68 -9.08
C GLN A 466 16.50 16.57 -7.82
N ARG A 467 17.11 17.76 -7.87
CA ARG A 467 16.96 18.82 -6.86
C ARG A 467 15.80 19.72 -7.25
N VAL A 468 14.59 19.29 -6.91
CA VAL A 468 13.36 20.01 -7.27
C VAL A 468 12.90 20.88 -6.12
N VAL A 469 12.56 22.13 -6.43
CA VAL A 469 12.09 23.14 -5.46
C VAL A 469 10.63 23.50 -5.71
N PRO A 470 9.81 23.70 -4.65
CA PRO A 470 8.39 24.05 -4.76
C PRO A 470 8.20 25.57 -4.94
N ALA A 471 8.79 26.15 -6.01
CA ALA A 471 8.87 27.59 -6.15
C ALA A 471 7.49 28.28 -6.15
N ARG A 472 6.52 27.73 -6.90
CA ARG A 472 5.15 28.30 -6.96
C ARG A 472 4.37 28.16 -5.66
N LEU A 473 4.51 27.04 -4.95
CA LEU A 473 3.88 26.86 -3.64
C LEU A 473 4.42 27.89 -2.63
N LEU A 474 5.73 28.10 -2.61
CA LEU A 474 6.36 29.10 -1.73
C LEU A 474 5.95 30.52 -2.10
N GLN A 475 5.94 30.86 -3.39
CA GLN A 475 5.51 32.17 -3.91
C GLN A 475 4.04 32.45 -3.57
N SER A 476 3.16 31.45 -3.58
CA SER A 476 1.75 31.59 -3.19
C SER A 476 1.53 31.64 -1.67
N GLY A 477 2.60 31.60 -0.86
CA GLY A 477 2.53 31.73 0.59
C GLY A 477 2.27 30.38 1.33
N PHE A 478 2.39 29.24 0.65
CA PHE A 478 2.25 27.94 1.31
C PHE A 478 3.35 27.73 2.35
N ARG A 479 2.97 27.28 3.54
CA ARG A 479 3.91 26.95 4.64
C ARG A 479 3.89 25.47 4.94
N PHE A 480 5.06 24.83 4.79
CA PHE A 480 5.26 23.44 5.11
C PHE A 480 5.28 23.21 6.62
N MET A 481 4.60 22.15 7.09
CA MET A 481 4.71 21.67 8.48
C MET A 481 6.02 20.93 8.69
N PHE A 482 6.47 20.22 7.65
CA PHE A 482 7.69 19.43 7.66
C PHE A 482 8.65 19.93 6.58
N PRO A 483 9.35 21.04 6.82
CA PRO A 483 10.23 21.63 5.81
C PRO A 483 11.56 20.87 5.64
N ASP A 484 11.96 20.05 6.62
CA ASP A 484 13.19 19.28 6.65
C ASP A 484 12.94 17.78 6.91
N ALA A 485 13.86 16.92 6.42
CA ALA A 485 13.70 15.47 6.49
C ALA A 485 13.71 14.93 7.93
N ARG A 486 14.39 15.57 8.86
CA ARG A 486 14.43 15.14 10.26
C ARG A 486 13.07 15.30 10.92
N SER A 487 12.42 16.43 10.77
CA SER A 487 11.07 16.67 11.30
C SER A 487 10.05 15.69 10.71
N ALA A 488 10.10 15.46 9.38
CA ALA A 488 9.23 14.51 8.70
C ALA A 488 9.44 13.06 9.17
N LEU A 489 10.68 12.60 9.23
CA LEU A 489 11.01 11.24 9.67
C LEU A 489 10.73 11.06 11.18
N THR A 490 10.94 12.09 12.00
CA THR A 490 10.59 12.02 13.42
C THR A 490 9.09 11.81 13.61
N ASP A 491 8.23 12.50 12.85
CA ASP A 491 6.78 12.28 12.90
C ASP A 491 6.40 10.86 12.46
N LEU A 492 7.01 10.37 11.36
CA LEU A 492 6.66 9.09 10.76
C LEU A 492 7.28 7.86 11.46
N CYS A 493 8.39 8.03 12.18
CA CYS A 493 9.11 6.92 12.80
C CYS A 493 8.93 6.85 14.32
N ARG A 494 8.28 7.82 14.97
CA ARG A 494 8.03 7.76 16.41
C ARG A 494 7.28 6.48 16.77
N PRO A 495 7.78 5.65 17.69
CA PRO A 495 6.97 4.60 18.30
C PRO A 495 5.90 5.30 19.13
N ARG A 496 4.65 5.15 18.72
CA ARG A 496 3.49 5.68 19.45
C ARG A 496 2.70 4.56 20.09
#